data_1988c2a891ddd7b7e8c3a26cc67a4600
#
_entry.id   1988c2a891ddd7b7e8c3a26cc67a4600
#
_cell.length_a   1.000
_cell.length_b   1.000
_cell.length_c   1.000
_cell.angle_alpha   90.00
_cell.angle_beta   90.00
_cell.angle_gamma   90.00
#
_symmetry.space_group_name_H-M   'P 1'
#
loop_
_entity.id
_entity.type
_entity.pdbx_description
1 polymer ?
#
loop_
_entity_poly.entity_id
_entity_poly.type
_entity_poly.pdbx_seq_one_letter_code
_entity_poly.pdbx_strand_id
1 'polypeptide(L)'
;MKKISAFFILILACISLKAQDAESLFKAAVEKIKGFDNIEIQFEYSMINSEAGINQTLNGSGFLKGDAYKLDIMGQLIICDGVTSWTYDSDNQEVIVSDVNTEDNLSPLSLLNTFNENISARFLSQYNDEIKTIEVSSLSSGVVDKIIVSIDAKTLMLKDLTVSDENNTKFVYVIKKFVTNQTLSDDFFTFKEADYPDVEVIDMR
;
A
#
# COMPACT_ATOMS: atom_id res chain seq x y z
N MET A 1 38.21 30.66 -12.16
CA MET A 1 37.91 29.22 -11.89
C MET A 1 37.31 28.98 -10.54
N LYS A 2 37.67 29.67 -9.43
CA LYS A 2 37.10 29.43 -8.06
C LYS A 2 35.61 29.79 -7.91
N LYS A 3 35.07 30.72 -8.70
CA LYS A 3 33.65 31.16 -8.63
C LYS A 3 32.66 30.17 -9.24
N ILE A 4 33.07 29.38 -10.26
CA ILE A 4 32.23 28.36 -10.90
C ILE A 4 32.05 27.14 -9.97
N SER A 5 33.10 26.79 -9.20
CA SER A 5 33.03 25.65 -8.27
C SER A 5 32.08 25.92 -7.11
N ALA A 6 32.01 27.15 -6.61
CA ALA A 6 31.08 27.51 -5.52
C ALA A 6 29.61 27.51 -5.96
N PHE A 7 29.32 27.87 -7.22
CA PHE A 7 27.98 27.85 -7.79
C PHE A 7 27.47 26.42 -8.02
N PHE A 8 28.35 25.50 -8.41
CA PHE A 8 27.99 24.07 -8.59
C PHE A 8 27.71 23.37 -7.25
N ILE A 9 28.45 23.72 -6.19
CA ILE A 9 28.23 23.19 -4.83
C ILE A 9 26.89 23.68 -4.27
N LEU A 10 26.49 24.93 -4.55
CA LEU A 10 25.22 25.49 -4.09
C LEU A 10 24.01 24.83 -4.75
N ILE A 11 24.10 24.45 -6.04
CA ILE A 11 23.02 23.75 -6.74
C ILE A 11 22.86 22.33 -6.20
N LEU A 12 23.97 21.63 -5.88
CA LEU A 12 23.89 20.28 -5.29
C LEU A 12 23.24 20.29 -3.90
N ALA A 13 23.49 21.33 -3.08
CA ALA A 13 22.88 21.48 -1.76
C ALA A 13 21.35 21.70 -1.81
N CYS A 14 20.85 22.43 -2.82
CA CYS A 14 19.41 22.64 -3.00
C CYS A 14 18.64 21.37 -3.41
N ILE A 15 19.27 20.46 -4.14
CA ILE A 15 18.65 19.18 -4.53
C ILE A 15 18.53 18.25 -3.30
N SER A 16 19.55 18.23 -2.45
CA SER A 16 19.57 17.41 -1.25
C SER A 16 18.48 17.82 -0.24
N LEU A 17 18.21 19.10 -0.09
CA LEU A 17 17.16 19.61 0.81
C LEU A 17 15.75 19.17 0.37
N LYS A 18 15.47 19.19 -0.94
CA LYS A 18 14.14 18.78 -1.44
C LYS A 18 13.90 17.26 -1.35
N ALA A 19 14.95 16.44 -1.50
CA ALA A 19 14.85 15.00 -1.33
C ALA A 19 14.57 14.64 0.14
N GLN A 20 15.24 15.31 1.08
CA GLN A 20 15.03 15.12 2.52
C GLN A 20 13.62 15.50 2.96
N ASP A 21 13.03 16.53 2.37
CA ASP A 21 11.64 16.93 2.62
C ASP A 21 10.63 15.87 2.14
N ALA A 22 10.84 15.25 0.97
CA ALA A 22 9.97 14.22 0.43
C ALA A 22 10.00 12.94 1.29
N GLU A 23 11.20 12.51 1.69
CA GLU A 23 11.38 11.36 2.58
C GLU A 23 10.76 11.60 3.95
N SER A 24 10.96 12.78 4.52
CA SER A 24 10.37 13.16 5.81
C SER A 24 8.85 13.17 5.75
N LEU A 25 8.25 13.70 4.68
CA LEU A 25 6.80 13.70 4.49
C LEU A 25 6.24 12.28 4.37
N PHE A 26 6.90 11.42 3.60
CA PHE A 26 6.49 10.03 3.45
C PHE A 26 6.55 9.28 4.79
N LYS A 27 7.68 9.36 5.51
CA LYS A 27 7.85 8.74 6.83
C LYS A 27 6.81 9.23 7.83
N ALA A 28 6.53 10.53 7.86
CA ALA A 28 5.50 11.08 8.73
C ALA A 28 4.09 10.54 8.42
N ALA A 29 3.77 10.32 7.13
CA ALA A 29 2.51 9.71 6.73
C ALA A 29 2.43 8.24 7.15
N VAL A 30 3.50 7.45 6.97
CA VAL A 30 3.59 6.05 7.40
C VAL A 30 3.43 5.94 8.92
N GLU A 31 4.16 6.74 9.69
CA GLU A 31 4.06 6.76 11.14
C GLU A 31 2.65 7.13 11.63
N LYS A 32 2.00 8.08 10.95
CA LYS A 32 0.61 8.42 11.26
C LYS A 32 -0.34 7.25 11.03
N ILE A 33 -0.19 6.51 9.92
CA ILE A 33 -1.00 5.35 9.59
C ILE A 33 -0.80 4.25 10.64
N LYS A 34 0.44 3.97 11.03
CA LYS A 34 0.79 3.00 12.09
C LYS A 34 0.26 3.40 13.48
N GLY A 35 0.02 4.67 13.70
CA GLY A 35 -0.51 5.18 14.97
C GLY A 35 -2.00 4.95 15.19
N PHE A 36 -2.74 4.43 14.20
CA PHE A 36 -4.16 4.09 14.37
C PHE A 36 -4.32 2.67 14.91
N ASP A 37 -5.29 2.46 15.82
CA ASP A 37 -5.61 1.14 16.36
C ASP A 37 -6.11 0.20 15.26
N ASN A 38 -6.92 0.73 14.35
CA ASN A 38 -7.37 0.05 13.14
C ASN A 38 -7.80 1.07 12.08
N ILE A 39 -7.88 0.59 10.84
CA ILE A 39 -8.21 1.38 9.65
C ILE A 39 -9.24 0.62 8.82
N GLU A 40 -10.31 1.29 8.42
CA GLU A 40 -11.20 0.89 7.33
C GLU A 40 -10.90 1.75 6.12
N ILE A 41 -10.69 1.12 4.97
CA ILE A 41 -10.53 1.80 3.68
C ILE A 41 -11.54 1.30 2.66
N GLN A 42 -11.99 2.19 1.80
CA GLN A 42 -12.62 1.85 0.52
C GLN A 42 -11.78 2.49 -0.57
N PHE A 43 -11.50 1.76 -1.61
CA PHE A 43 -10.61 2.21 -2.67
C PHE A 43 -11.10 1.74 -4.03
N GLU A 44 -10.68 2.46 -5.04
CA GLU A 44 -10.77 2.06 -6.44
C GLU A 44 -9.40 1.50 -6.83
N TYR A 45 -9.40 0.30 -7.37
CA TYR A 45 -8.21 -0.39 -7.85
C TYR A 45 -8.25 -0.43 -9.38
N SER A 46 -7.19 0.04 -10.02
CA SER A 46 -7.06 -0.02 -11.48
C SER A 46 -5.80 -0.76 -11.89
N MET A 47 -5.94 -1.67 -12.84
CA MET A 47 -4.83 -2.34 -13.51
C MET A 47 -4.72 -1.79 -14.93
N ILE A 48 -3.58 -1.17 -15.25
CA ILE A 48 -3.35 -0.46 -16.50
C ILE A 48 -2.06 -0.94 -17.13
N ASN A 49 -2.17 -1.53 -18.33
CA ASN A 49 -1.03 -1.82 -19.20
C ASN A 49 -1.42 -1.49 -20.65
N SER A 50 -0.91 -0.36 -21.13
CA SER A 50 -1.27 0.14 -22.47
C SER A 50 -0.73 -0.75 -23.58
N GLU A 51 0.40 -1.42 -23.39
CA GLU A 51 1.02 -2.31 -24.40
C GLU A 51 0.22 -3.62 -24.52
N ALA A 52 -0.26 -4.14 -23.39
CA ALA A 52 -1.10 -5.34 -23.35
C ALA A 52 -2.60 -5.05 -23.56
N GLY A 53 -3.00 -3.78 -23.71
CA GLY A 53 -4.41 -3.39 -23.86
C GLY A 53 -5.24 -3.58 -22.58
N ILE A 54 -4.61 -3.64 -21.40
CA ILE A 54 -5.27 -3.84 -20.12
C ILE A 54 -5.66 -2.48 -19.56
N ASN A 55 -6.95 -2.31 -19.24
CA ASN A 55 -7.48 -1.15 -18.53
C ASN A 55 -8.72 -1.61 -17.77
N GLN A 56 -8.54 -2.07 -16.54
CA GLN A 56 -9.62 -2.55 -15.68
C GLN A 56 -9.66 -1.71 -14.42
N THR A 57 -10.87 -1.43 -13.95
CA THR A 57 -11.08 -0.71 -12.69
C THR A 57 -12.15 -1.43 -11.89
N LEU A 58 -11.83 -1.69 -10.62
CA LEU A 58 -12.67 -2.40 -9.66
C LEU A 58 -12.72 -1.60 -8.36
N ASN A 59 -13.75 -1.83 -7.56
CA ASN A 59 -13.79 -1.31 -6.20
C ASN A 59 -13.32 -2.39 -5.24
N GLY A 60 -12.68 -1.96 -4.15
CA GLY A 60 -12.28 -2.82 -3.06
C GLY A 60 -12.50 -2.15 -1.72
N SER A 61 -12.49 -2.94 -0.67
CA SER A 61 -12.51 -2.46 0.70
C SER A 61 -11.58 -3.27 1.58
N GLY A 62 -11.15 -2.68 2.69
CA GLY A 62 -10.28 -3.38 3.63
C GLY A 62 -10.39 -2.82 5.04
N PHE A 63 -10.09 -3.73 5.98
CA PHE A 63 -9.85 -3.41 7.39
C PHE A 63 -8.45 -3.89 7.75
N LEU A 64 -7.73 -3.09 8.53
CA LEU A 64 -6.36 -3.38 8.95
C LEU A 64 -6.24 -3.11 10.46
N LYS A 65 -5.56 -4.00 11.20
CA LYS A 65 -5.27 -3.85 12.62
C LYS A 65 -3.96 -4.57 12.97
N GLY A 66 -2.86 -3.84 13.08
CA GLY A 66 -1.54 -4.45 13.19
C GLY A 66 -1.26 -5.35 11.98
N ASP A 67 -0.92 -6.61 12.22
CA ASP A 67 -0.64 -7.60 11.17
C ASP A 67 -1.92 -8.30 10.66
N ALA A 68 -3.07 -8.06 11.32
CA ALA A 68 -4.35 -8.61 10.89
C ALA A 68 -5.02 -7.72 9.84
N TYR A 69 -5.65 -8.35 8.84
CA TYR A 69 -6.39 -7.64 7.81
C TYR A 69 -7.56 -8.45 7.24
N LYS A 70 -8.52 -7.73 6.67
CA LYS A 70 -9.64 -8.29 5.91
C LYS A 70 -9.79 -7.45 4.65
N LEU A 71 -9.65 -8.06 3.48
CA LEU A 71 -9.69 -7.38 2.17
C LEU A 71 -10.78 -8.03 1.32
N ASP A 72 -11.61 -7.20 0.72
CA ASP A 72 -12.58 -7.59 -0.30
C ASP A 72 -12.14 -6.92 -1.61
N ILE A 73 -11.63 -7.70 -2.52
CA ILE A 73 -11.06 -7.23 -3.78
C ILE A 73 -11.12 -8.32 -4.85
N MET A 74 -11.50 -7.95 -6.07
CA MET A 74 -11.48 -8.83 -7.24
C MET A 74 -12.34 -10.09 -7.09
N GLY A 75 -13.44 -10.02 -6.34
CA GLY A 75 -14.32 -11.18 -6.08
C GLY A 75 -13.79 -12.13 -5.00
N GLN A 76 -12.68 -11.80 -4.38
CA GLN A 76 -12.08 -12.58 -3.30
C GLN A 76 -12.20 -11.84 -1.96
N LEU A 77 -12.49 -12.59 -0.92
CA LEU A 77 -12.41 -12.13 0.46
C LEU A 77 -11.18 -12.75 1.12
N ILE A 78 -10.18 -11.92 1.42
CA ILE A 78 -8.96 -12.34 2.09
C ILE A 78 -9.04 -11.90 3.54
N ILE A 79 -8.94 -12.86 4.46
CA ILE A 79 -8.91 -12.61 5.91
C ILE A 79 -7.56 -13.10 6.44
N CYS A 80 -6.95 -12.34 7.33
CA CYS A 80 -5.69 -12.71 7.98
C CYS A 80 -5.75 -12.25 9.44
N ASP A 81 -5.43 -13.15 10.36
CA ASP A 81 -5.35 -12.83 11.79
C ASP A 81 -3.93 -12.46 12.27
N GLY A 82 -2.98 -12.37 11.31
CA GLY A 82 -1.56 -12.13 11.57
C GLY A 82 -0.71 -13.41 11.57
N VAL A 83 -1.32 -14.59 11.57
CA VAL A 83 -0.65 -15.92 11.57
C VAL A 83 -1.16 -16.77 10.42
N THR A 84 -2.48 -16.85 10.29
CA THR A 84 -3.17 -17.63 9.25
C THR A 84 -3.88 -16.69 8.29
N SER A 85 -3.83 -17.01 7.01
CA SER A 85 -4.56 -16.34 5.94
C SER A 85 -5.61 -17.28 5.33
N TRP A 86 -6.82 -16.76 5.12
CA TRP A 86 -7.93 -17.41 4.44
C TRP A 86 -8.28 -16.60 3.20
N THR A 87 -8.16 -17.20 2.03
CA THR A 87 -8.59 -16.61 0.77
C THR A 87 -9.85 -17.33 0.29
N TYR A 88 -10.99 -16.69 0.45
CA TYR A 88 -12.28 -17.19 0.00
C TYR A 88 -12.58 -16.66 -1.40
N ASP A 89 -12.86 -17.57 -2.31
CA ASP A 89 -13.35 -17.33 -3.67
C ASP A 89 -14.84 -17.67 -3.73
N SER A 90 -15.67 -16.65 -3.93
CA SER A 90 -17.13 -16.82 -3.96
C SER A 90 -17.61 -17.53 -5.22
N ASP A 91 -16.88 -17.43 -6.32
CA ASP A 91 -17.28 -18.03 -7.60
C ASP A 91 -17.08 -19.55 -7.59
N ASN A 92 -16.01 -20.01 -6.93
CA ASN A 92 -15.69 -21.41 -6.78
C ASN A 92 -16.21 -22.02 -5.49
N GLN A 93 -16.67 -21.21 -4.53
CA GLN A 93 -17.06 -21.65 -3.17
C GLN A 93 -15.93 -22.40 -2.44
N GLU A 94 -14.71 -21.92 -2.61
CA GLU A 94 -13.50 -22.50 -2.02
C GLU A 94 -12.86 -21.50 -1.06
N VAL A 95 -12.26 -22.00 0.02
CA VAL A 95 -11.36 -21.23 0.86
C VAL A 95 -10.01 -21.91 0.96
N ILE A 96 -8.96 -21.19 0.58
CA ILE A 96 -7.58 -21.63 0.75
C ILE A 96 -7.09 -21.11 2.09
N VAL A 97 -6.58 -22.00 2.93
CA VAL A 97 -5.98 -21.71 4.22
C VAL A 97 -4.48 -21.87 4.12
N SER A 98 -3.73 -20.85 4.49
CA SER A 98 -2.26 -20.86 4.47
C SER A 98 -1.67 -20.13 5.65
N ASP A 99 -0.45 -20.48 6.03
CA ASP A 99 0.34 -19.66 6.95
C ASP A 99 0.73 -18.34 6.28
N VAL A 100 0.79 -17.28 7.05
CA VAL A 100 1.27 -15.99 6.56
C VAL A 100 2.76 -16.10 6.28
N ASN A 101 3.11 -16.17 4.99
CA ASN A 101 4.50 -16.05 4.58
C ASN A 101 4.86 -14.57 4.52
N THR A 102 5.73 -14.12 5.41
CA THR A 102 6.13 -12.71 5.51
C THR A 102 6.91 -12.24 4.29
N GLU A 103 7.50 -13.16 3.51
CA GLU A 103 8.30 -12.81 2.33
C GLU A 103 7.42 -12.52 1.10
N ASP A 104 6.26 -13.17 0.99
CA ASP A 104 5.34 -13.03 -0.15
C ASP A 104 4.10 -12.18 0.16
N ASN A 105 4.01 -11.63 1.37
CA ASN A 105 2.84 -10.91 1.82
C ASN A 105 2.77 -9.50 1.20
N LEU A 106 2.07 -9.36 0.09
CA LEU A 106 1.75 -8.07 -0.56
C LEU A 106 0.56 -7.35 0.09
N SER A 107 0.34 -7.55 1.40
CA SER A 107 -0.68 -6.77 2.10
C SER A 107 -0.36 -5.27 2.01
N PRO A 108 -1.36 -4.38 2.04
CA PRO A 108 -1.12 -2.93 2.02
C PRO A 108 -0.19 -2.45 3.12
N LEU A 109 -0.19 -3.12 4.28
CA LEU A 109 0.73 -2.80 5.39
C LEU A 109 2.14 -3.34 5.16
N SER A 110 2.30 -4.53 4.58
CA SER A 110 3.63 -5.05 4.24
C SER A 110 4.31 -4.18 3.20
N LEU A 111 3.56 -3.68 2.21
CA LEU A 111 4.07 -2.69 1.26
C LEU A 111 4.56 -1.42 1.96
N LEU A 112 3.76 -0.86 2.88
CA LEU A 112 4.18 0.30 3.66
C LEU A 112 5.41 0.01 4.54
N ASN A 113 5.54 -1.21 5.07
CA ASN A 113 6.69 -1.63 5.86
C ASN A 113 7.95 -1.78 5.01
N THR A 114 7.85 -2.30 3.79
CA THR A 114 8.97 -2.41 2.84
C THR A 114 9.61 -1.05 2.56
N PHE A 115 8.80 0.02 2.56
CA PHE A 115 9.26 1.39 2.33
C PHE A 115 9.51 2.20 3.62
N ASN A 116 9.64 1.55 4.77
CA ASN A 116 9.86 2.24 6.04
C ASN A 116 11.33 2.60 6.32
N GLU A 117 12.25 1.76 5.86
CA GLU A 117 13.69 1.91 6.09
C GLU A 117 14.46 1.87 4.77
N ASN A 118 15.63 2.52 4.73
CA ASN A 118 16.52 2.52 3.57
C ASN A 118 15.80 2.90 2.27
N ILE A 119 15.13 4.03 2.28
CA ILE A 119 14.45 4.57 1.11
C ILE A 119 15.13 5.82 0.58
N SER A 120 14.84 6.12 -0.68
CA SER A 120 15.06 7.44 -1.26
C SER A 120 13.72 7.95 -1.79
N ALA A 121 13.43 9.23 -1.58
CA ALA A 121 12.19 9.83 -2.01
C ALA A 121 12.42 11.16 -2.72
N ARG A 122 11.58 11.45 -3.74
CA ARG A 122 11.61 12.72 -4.45
C ARG A 122 10.19 13.15 -4.84
N PHE A 123 9.95 14.45 -4.80
CA PHE A 123 8.72 15.00 -5.35
C PHE A 123 8.67 14.84 -6.87
N LEU A 124 7.58 14.31 -7.42
CA LEU A 124 7.33 14.20 -8.85
C LEU A 124 6.61 15.44 -9.38
N SER A 125 5.57 15.85 -8.68
CA SER A 125 4.79 17.03 -9.03
C SER A 125 4.20 17.66 -7.78
N GLN A 126 3.92 18.95 -7.84
CA GLN A 126 3.16 19.67 -6.85
C GLN A 126 1.89 20.14 -7.56
N TYR A 127 0.85 19.31 -7.56
CA TYR A 127 -0.43 19.65 -8.20
C TYR A 127 -1.11 20.84 -7.56
N ASN A 128 -0.92 20.96 -6.24
CA ASN A 128 -1.31 22.12 -5.43
C ASN A 128 -0.48 22.09 -4.13
N ASP A 129 -0.63 23.08 -3.27
CA ASP A 129 0.09 23.11 -1.99
C ASP A 129 -0.40 22.04 -1.00
N GLU A 130 -1.55 21.41 -1.24
CA GLU A 130 -2.18 20.45 -0.34
C GLU A 130 -1.78 19.01 -0.65
N ILE A 131 -1.77 18.59 -1.93
CA ILE A 131 -1.45 17.21 -2.34
C ILE A 131 -0.04 17.16 -2.92
N LYS A 132 0.82 16.36 -2.34
CA LYS A 132 2.20 16.12 -2.78
C LYS A 132 2.32 14.72 -3.33
N THR A 133 2.75 14.59 -4.57
CA THR A 133 3.06 13.31 -5.20
C THR A 133 4.55 13.02 -5.10
N ILE A 134 4.88 11.90 -4.53
CA ILE A 134 6.24 11.46 -4.20
C ILE A 134 6.50 10.13 -4.89
N GLU A 135 7.66 10.01 -5.53
CA GLU A 135 8.23 8.71 -5.89
C GLU A 135 9.12 8.26 -4.73
N VAL A 136 8.87 7.06 -4.24
CA VAL A 136 9.64 6.42 -3.17
C VAL A 136 10.27 5.16 -3.76
N SER A 137 11.58 5.01 -3.60
CA SER A 137 12.33 3.83 -4.02
C SER A 137 12.94 3.15 -2.80
N SER A 138 12.84 1.82 -2.74
CA SER A 138 13.57 1.02 -1.76
C SER A 138 15.05 0.97 -2.17
N LEU A 139 15.95 1.09 -1.20
CA LEU A 139 17.39 0.88 -1.37
C LEU A 139 17.78 -0.56 -1.04
N SER A 140 16.83 -1.36 -0.56
CA SER A 140 16.98 -2.80 -0.31
C SER A 140 16.30 -3.57 -1.45
N SER A 141 16.84 -4.71 -1.85
CA SER A 141 16.19 -5.60 -2.83
C SER A 141 14.89 -6.16 -2.25
N GLY A 142 13.80 -6.05 -2.98
CA GLY A 142 12.47 -6.50 -2.58
C GLY A 142 11.59 -6.78 -3.80
N VAL A 143 10.36 -7.26 -3.55
CA VAL A 143 9.37 -7.55 -4.61
C VAL A 143 8.93 -6.28 -5.35
N VAL A 144 9.01 -5.13 -4.69
CA VAL A 144 8.66 -3.81 -5.24
C VAL A 144 9.80 -2.84 -4.97
N ASP A 145 10.42 -2.37 -6.05
CA ASP A 145 11.55 -1.44 -5.96
C ASP A 145 11.11 0.01 -5.82
N LYS A 146 9.93 0.33 -6.32
CA LYS A 146 9.45 1.71 -6.42
C LYS A 146 7.93 1.82 -6.36
N ILE A 147 7.47 2.83 -5.63
CA ILE A 147 6.07 3.25 -5.59
C ILE A 147 5.94 4.75 -5.86
N ILE A 148 4.76 5.16 -6.32
CA ILE A 148 4.36 6.56 -6.39
C ILE A 148 3.18 6.74 -5.46
N VAL A 149 3.26 7.72 -4.56
CA VAL A 149 2.21 8.01 -3.58
C VAL A 149 1.81 9.47 -3.63
N SER A 150 0.52 9.75 -3.50
CA SER A 150 0.02 11.09 -3.27
C SER A 150 -0.43 11.22 -1.81
N ILE A 151 0.10 12.23 -1.12
CA ILE A 151 -0.12 12.50 0.29
C ILE A 151 -0.72 13.89 0.44
N ASP A 152 -1.78 13.99 1.22
CA ASP A 152 -2.29 15.27 1.71
C ASP A 152 -1.30 15.79 2.77
N ALA A 153 -0.57 16.85 2.43
CA ALA A 153 0.51 17.39 3.26
C ALA A 153 0.04 17.96 4.60
N LYS A 154 -1.25 18.36 4.69
CA LYS A 154 -1.84 18.91 5.91
C LYS A 154 -2.30 17.81 6.87
N THR A 155 -2.93 16.77 6.32
CA THR A 155 -3.49 15.68 7.11
C THR A 155 -2.57 14.46 7.19
N LEU A 156 -1.51 14.39 6.39
CA LEU A 156 -0.60 13.24 6.24
C LEU A 156 -1.31 11.95 5.80
N MET A 157 -2.48 12.07 5.17
CA MET A 157 -3.25 10.93 4.72
C MET A 157 -2.91 10.59 3.27
N LEU A 158 -2.78 9.30 2.97
CA LEU A 158 -2.64 8.81 1.60
C LEU A 158 -3.91 9.07 0.81
N LYS A 159 -3.77 9.52 -0.43
CA LYS A 159 -4.85 9.71 -1.40
C LYS A 159 -4.83 8.63 -2.47
N ASP A 160 -3.65 8.32 -2.97
CA ASP A 160 -3.45 7.25 -3.94
C ASP A 160 -2.07 6.62 -3.79
N LEU A 161 -1.96 5.41 -4.31
CA LEU A 161 -0.73 4.62 -4.40
C LEU A 161 -0.68 3.99 -5.80
N THR A 162 0.45 4.11 -6.48
CA THR A 162 0.73 3.40 -7.72
C THR A 162 1.95 2.51 -7.54
N VAL A 163 1.80 1.24 -7.87
CA VAL A 163 2.88 0.25 -7.99
C VAL A 163 3.01 -0.12 -9.45
N SER A 164 4.22 -0.32 -9.93
CA SER A 164 4.46 -0.82 -11.30
C SER A 164 5.26 -2.12 -11.24
N ASP A 165 4.86 -3.11 -12.04
CA ASP A 165 5.61 -4.33 -12.22
C ASP A 165 6.69 -4.20 -13.32
N GLU A 166 7.46 -5.25 -13.52
CA GLU A 166 8.50 -5.33 -14.54
C GLU A 166 7.95 -5.25 -15.99
N ASN A 167 6.67 -5.57 -16.18
CA ASN A 167 5.99 -5.54 -17.48
C ASN A 167 5.30 -4.19 -17.76
N ASN A 168 5.62 -3.14 -17.01
CA ASN A 168 4.99 -1.83 -17.08
C ASN A 168 3.48 -1.83 -16.78
N THR A 169 2.96 -2.86 -16.13
CA THR A 169 1.60 -2.84 -15.60
C THR A 169 1.56 -1.96 -14.36
N LYS A 170 0.64 -1.00 -14.33
CA LYS A 170 0.42 -0.11 -13.20
C LYS A 170 -0.78 -0.59 -12.40
N PHE A 171 -0.57 -0.77 -11.13
CA PHE A 171 -1.60 -1.06 -10.13
C PHE A 171 -1.84 0.23 -9.34
N VAL A 172 -2.98 0.86 -9.60
CA VAL A 172 -3.32 2.16 -9.03
C VAL A 172 -4.43 1.97 -7.99
N TYR A 173 -4.19 2.41 -6.77
CA TYR A 173 -5.14 2.38 -5.66
C TYR A 173 -5.51 3.82 -5.30
N VAL A 174 -6.76 4.21 -5.51
CA VAL A 174 -7.29 5.53 -5.14
C VAL A 174 -8.18 5.38 -3.92
N ILE A 175 -7.81 6.00 -2.81
CA ILE A 175 -8.54 5.90 -1.55
C ILE A 175 -9.78 6.81 -1.62
N LYS A 176 -10.97 6.21 -1.48
CA LYS A 176 -12.27 6.89 -1.51
C LYS A 176 -12.80 7.18 -0.11
N LYS A 177 -12.55 6.28 0.85
CA LYS A 177 -12.97 6.41 2.24
C LYS A 177 -11.85 5.94 3.16
N PHE A 178 -11.68 6.63 4.27
CA PHE A 178 -10.71 6.29 5.30
C PHE A 178 -11.32 6.56 6.68
N VAL A 179 -11.51 5.51 7.48
CA VAL A 179 -12.07 5.59 8.84
C VAL A 179 -11.12 4.88 9.79
N THR A 180 -10.91 5.42 10.98
CA THR A 180 -9.93 4.90 11.93
C THR A 180 -10.56 4.64 13.29
N ASN A 181 -9.89 3.78 14.08
CA ASN A 181 -10.16 3.58 15.50
C ASN A 181 -11.62 3.15 15.78
N GLN A 182 -12.14 2.25 14.94
CA GLN A 182 -13.47 1.68 15.12
C GLN A 182 -13.45 0.59 16.19
N THR A 183 -14.60 0.34 16.79
CA THR A 183 -14.78 -0.83 17.68
C THR A 183 -14.98 -2.06 16.81
N LEU A 184 -14.02 -2.98 16.84
CA LEU A 184 -14.08 -4.27 16.15
C LEU A 184 -14.17 -5.40 17.16
N SER A 185 -14.90 -6.48 16.85
CA SER A 185 -14.93 -7.69 17.67
C SER A 185 -13.58 -8.43 17.63
N ASP A 186 -13.28 -9.24 18.63
CA ASP A 186 -12.02 -9.98 18.72
C ASP A 186 -11.85 -10.99 17.58
N ASP A 187 -12.97 -11.49 17.04
CA ASP A 187 -13.03 -12.47 15.96
C ASP A 187 -13.24 -11.86 14.56
N PHE A 188 -13.14 -10.53 14.44
CA PHE A 188 -13.38 -9.81 13.18
C PHE A 188 -12.45 -10.26 12.04
N PHE A 189 -11.22 -10.64 12.39
CA PHE A 189 -10.19 -11.08 11.45
C PHE A 189 -10.01 -12.60 11.41
N THR A 190 -11.07 -13.35 11.71
CA THR A 190 -11.09 -14.82 11.66
C THR A 190 -12.12 -15.28 10.64
N PHE A 191 -11.73 -16.20 9.76
CA PHE A 191 -12.68 -16.85 8.86
C PHE A 191 -13.55 -17.82 9.66
N LYS A 192 -14.88 -17.71 9.51
CA LYS A 192 -15.85 -18.58 10.17
C LYS A 192 -16.53 -19.44 9.12
N GLU A 193 -16.12 -20.69 9.00
CA GLU A 193 -16.69 -21.64 8.05
C GLU A 193 -18.22 -21.75 8.16
N ALA A 194 -18.76 -21.59 9.36
CA ALA A 194 -20.20 -21.61 9.59
C ALA A 194 -20.99 -20.49 8.85
N ASP A 195 -20.32 -19.40 8.48
CA ASP A 195 -20.92 -18.29 7.73
C ASP A 195 -20.94 -18.59 6.21
N TYR A 196 -20.29 -19.66 5.76
CA TYR A 196 -20.13 -20.05 4.36
C TYR A 196 -20.53 -21.53 4.16
N PRO A 197 -21.83 -21.84 4.21
CA PRO A 197 -22.31 -23.19 3.99
C PRO A 197 -21.89 -23.67 2.61
N ASP A 198 -21.47 -24.93 2.50
CA ASP A 198 -21.01 -25.58 1.28
C ASP A 198 -19.63 -25.13 0.75
N VAL A 199 -18.84 -24.35 1.54
CA VAL A 199 -17.47 -23.99 1.17
C VAL A 199 -16.54 -25.20 1.26
N GLU A 200 -15.73 -25.43 0.22
CA GLU A 200 -14.63 -26.39 0.26
C GLU A 200 -13.41 -25.74 0.92
N VAL A 201 -12.89 -26.39 1.97
CA VAL A 201 -11.71 -25.90 2.70
C VAL A 201 -10.46 -26.63 2.18
N ILE A 202 -9.53 -25.87 1.60
CA ILE A 202 -8.24 -26.36 1.11
C ILE A 202 -7.15 -25.87 2.06
N ASP A 203 -6.72 -26.73 2.99
CA ASP A 203 -5.66 -26.38 3.95
C ASP A 203 -4.28 -26.69 3.35
N MET A 204 -3.46 -25.65 3.19
CA MET A 204 -2.11 -25.69 2.61
C MET A 204 -1.00 -25.45 3.65
N ARG A 205 -1.33 -25.47 4.93
CA ARG A 205 -0.35 -25.26 6.01
C ARG A 205 0.50 -26.48 6.29
#